data_c49a2b70027f31891d0f20fa7722d694
#
_entry.id   c49a2b70027f31891d0f20fa7722d694
#
_cell.length_a   1.000
_cell.length_b   1.000
_cell.length_c   1.000
_cell.angle_alpha   90.00
_cell.angle_beta   90.00
_cell.angle_gamma   90.00
#
_symmetry.space_group_name_H-M   'P 1'
#
loop_
_entity.id
_entity.type
_entity.pdbx_description
1 polymer ?
#
loop_
_entity_poly.entity_id
_entity_poly.type
_entity_poly.pdbx_seq_one_letter_code
_entity_poly.pdbx_strand_id
1 'polypeptide(L)'
;MSKDYLIPKDWTGKLSRLSIATKSKLRGQHKGSHRSQRFGASLDFSDFREYTPGDDVRQIDWNVYARTDKYFIKRFLDEQEMRVHILLDSSKSMGEKVKWNFARQLAASLGILVLQRDDRLTFSMVSNEKVPPFRRKGATYRKAFAQVITDLNPPSMVDSFAKNAISFLPKDSTVLFLITDCLEDIEHLRTLIQKLPRFAGDIRLLQIVTNEELTPSFSGDMQL
;
A
#
# COMPACT_ATOMS: atom_id res chain seq x y z
N MET A 1 -29.43 0.55 16.90
CA MET A 1 -28.26 -0.16 16.34
C MET A 1 -27.22 0.89 16.01
N SER A 2 -26.16 0.97 16.79
CA SER A 2 -25.03 1.87 16.54
C SER A 2 -24.41 1.47 15.21
N LYS A 3 -24.33 2.39 14.25
CA LYS A 3 -23.52 2.18 13.03
C LYS A 3 -22.07 2.16 13.50
N ASP A 4 -21.54 0.97 13.72
CA ASP A 4 -20.11 0.78 13.92
C ASP A 4 -19.41 1.20 12.63
N TYR A 5 -18.91 2.43 12.63
CA TYR A 5 -18.06 2.89 11.53
C TYR A 5 -16.77 2.09 11.55
N LEU A 6 -16.48 1.38 10.48
CA LEU A 6 -15.25 0.59 10.35
C LEU A 6 -14.01 1.43 10.68
N ILE A 7 -14.03 2.71 10.33
CA ILE A 7 -12.97 3.67 10.68
C ILE A 7 -13.56 4.70 11.65
N PRO A 8 -12.98 4.85 12.84
CA PRO A 8 -13.39 5.88 13.80
C PRO A 8 -13.35 7.28 13.17
N LYS A 9 -14.33 8.13 13.49
CA LYS A 9 -14.45 9.46 12.90
C LYS A 9 -13.22 10.36 13.14
N ASP A 10 -12.58 10.20 14.29
CA ASP A 10 -11.37 10.93 14.68
C ASP A 10 -10.13 10.54 13.86
N TRP A 11 -10.13 9.36 13.21
CA TRP A 11 -9.04 8.91 12.36
C TRP A 11 -9.01 9.60 11.01
N THR A 12 -10.15 10.04 10.49
CA THR A 12 -10.23 10.67 9.17
C THR A 12 -9.31 11.88 9.05
N GLY A 13 -9.28 12.73 10.07
CA GLY A 13 -8.39 13.91 10.12
C GLY A 13 -6.92 13.55 10.30
N LYS A 14 -6.62 12.46 11.01
CA LYS A 14 -5.23 11.97 11.19
C LYS A 14 -4.72 11.34 9.90
N LEU A 15 -5.52 10.51 9.24
CA LEU A 15 -5.15 9.86 7.98
C LEU A 15 -4.84 10.87 6.88
N SER A 16 -5.53 12.02 6.83
CA SER A 16 -5.27 13.03 5.80
C SER A 16 -3.86 13.64 5.85
N ARG A 17 -3.21 13.60 7.01
CA ARG A 17 -1.86 14.12 7.24
C ARG A 17 -0.75 13.09 7.03
N LEU A 18 -1.10 11.82 6.90
CA LEU A 18 -0.14 10.73 6.71
C LEU A 18 0.14 10.48 5.24
N SER A 19 1.29 9.90 4.95
CA SER A 19 1.66 9.41 3.63
C SER A 19 2.44 8.12 3.74
N ILE A 20 2.35 7.28 2.72
CA ILE A 20 3.19 6.09 2.62
C ILE A 20 4.52 6.52 2.01
N ALA A 21 5.59 6.50 2.82
CA ALA A 21 6.93 6.69 2.32
C ALA A 21 7.48 5.36 1.78
N THR A 22 8.14 5.37 0.62
CA THR A 22 8.81 4.20 0.06
C THR A 22 10.19 4.57 -0.45
N LYS A 23 11.14 3.64 -0.27
CA LYS A 23 12.49 3.73 -0.87
C LYS A 23 12.54 3.07 -2.26
N SER A 24 11.47 2.39 -2.66
CA SER A 24 11.40 1.75 -3.96
C SER A 24 11.40 2.79 -5.07
N LYS A 25 12.20 2.54 -6.12
CA LYS A 25 12.15 3.37 -7.33
C LYS A 25 10.79 3.20 -7.98
N LEU A 26 10.02 4.28 -8.05
CA LEU A 26 8.74 4.30 -8.73
C LEU A 26 8.99 4.03 -10.21
N ARG A 27 8.32 3.02 -10.78
CA ARG A 27 8.36 2.70 -12.21
C ARG A 27 7.07 3.21 -12.85
N GLY A 28 7.17 4.11 -13.82
CA GLY A 28 6.01 4.51 -14.63
C GLY A 28 6.06 5.95 -15.12
N GLN A 29 5.40 6.20 -16.25
CA GLN A 29 5.26 7.49 -16.92
C GLN A 29 3.93 8.19 -16.56
N HIS A 30 3.30 7.87 -15.43
CA HIS A 30 1.98 8.42 -15.10
C HIS A 30 2.07 9.39 -13.93
N LYS A 31 1.33 10.50 -14.03
CA LYS A 31 1.21 11.53 -12.99
C LYS A 31 0.65 10.95 -11.69
N GLY A 32 1.37 11.13 -10.59
CA GLY A 32 0.96 10.82 -9.24
C GLY A 32 1.49 11.85 -8.25
N SER A 33 1.01 11.86 -7.01
CA SER A 33 1.32 12.89 -6.00
C SER A 33 2.62 12.67 -5.21
N HIS A 34 3.44 11.69 -5.58
CA HIS A 34 4.71 11.43 -4.90
C HIS A 34 5.89 12.09 -5.59
N ARG A 35 6.66 12.86 -4.84
CA ARG A 35 7.90 13.47 -5.31
C ARG A 35 8.92 12.36 -5.60
N SER A 36 9.28 12.18 -6.87
CA SER A 36 10.40 11.35 -7.27
C SER A 36 11.65 12.23 -7.43
N GLN A 37 12.82 11.66 -7.19
CA GLN A 37 14.09 12.35 -7.52
C GLN A 37 14.41 12.32 -9.02
N ARG A 38 13.47 11.83 -9.85
CA ARG A 38 13.62 11.87 -11.31
C ARG A 38 12.93 13.10 -11.85
N PHE A 39 13.61 13.80 -12.72
CA PHE A 39 13.13 14.97 -13.41
C PHE A 39 12.39 14.53 -14.68
N GLY A 40 11.15 14.98 -14.87
CA GLY A 40 10.27 14.56 -15.96
C GLY A 40 9.29 15.63 -16.40
N ALA A 41 8.24 15.22 -17.10
CA ALA A 41 7.26 16.09 -17.74
C ALA A 41 6.16 16.64 -16.80
N SER A 42 6.41 16.67 -15.46
CA SER A 42 5.50 17.31 -14.50
C SER A 42 5.42 18.82 -14.71
N LEU A 43 4.29 19.42 -14.35
CA LEU A 43 4.09 20.87 -14.39
C LEU A 43 4.65 21.58 -13.14
N ASP A 44 5.00 20.82 -12.09
CA ASP A 44 5.56 21.41 -10.87
C ASP A 44 7.04 21.67 -11.02
N PHE A 45 7.39 22.97 -11.05
CA PHE A 45 8.75 23.42 -11.05
C PHE A 45 9.48 22.96 -9.79
N SER A 46 10.67 22.35 -9.95
CA SER A 46 11.49 21.90 -8.83
C SER A 46 12.66 22.85 -8.61
N ASP A 47 13.48 23.04 -9.64
CA ASP A 47 14.77 23.68 -9.52
C ASP A 47 15.31 24.06 -10.91
N PHE A 48 16.36 24.88 -10.94
CA PHE A 48 17.16 25.17 -12.13
C PHE A 48 18.48 24.37 -12.08
N ARG A 49 18.86 23.82 -13.22
CA ARG A 49 20.18 23.22 -13.41
C ARG A 49 20.88 23.92 -14.59
N GLU A 50 22.19 24.15 -14.46
CA GLU A 50 22.94 24.62 -15.62
C GLU A 50 22.84 23.62 -16.78
N TYR A 51 22.69 24.18 -17.99
CA TYR A 51 22.68 23.40 -19.22
C TYR A 51 24.00 22.70 -19.44
N THR A 52 23.96 21.46 -19.83
CA THR A 52 25.13 20.69 -20.27
C THR A 52 24.93 20.24 -21.72
N PRO A 53 26.01 20.22 -22.55
CA PRO A 53 25.89 19.72 -23.92
C PRO A 53 25.25 18.33 -23.98
N GLY A 54 24.18 18.19 -24.77
CA GLY A 54 23.36 16.96 -24.86
C GLY A 54 21.99 17.07 -24.20
N ASP A 55 21.72 18.13 -23.45
CA ASP A 55 20.39 18.42 -22.91
C ASP A 55 19.44 18.94 -24.01
N ASP A 56 18.13 18.75 -23.79
CA ASP A 56 17.11 19.29 -24.71
C ASP A 56 17.02 20.81 -24.59
N VAL A 57 17.48 21.52 -25.62
CA VAL A 57 17.49 22.99 -25.70
C VAL A 57 16.12 23.64 -25.52
N ARG A 58 15.02 22.89 -25.75
CA ARG A 58 13.65 23.37 -25.55
C ARG A 58 13.30 23.58 -24.07
N GLN A 59 14.07 22.99 -23.17
CA GLN A 59 13.89 23.12 -21.72
C GLN A 59 14.66 24.29 -21.13
N ILE A 60 15.44 25.04 -21.92
CA ILE A 60 16.15 26.23 -21.49
C ILE A 60 15.16 27.31 -21.08
N ASP A 61 15.38 27.91 -19.90
CA ASP A 61 14.62 29.08 -19.45
C ASP A 61 15.25 30.36 -20.01
N TRP A 62 14.67 30.85 -21.11
CA TRP A 62 15.13 32.09 -21.76
C TRP A 62 14.97 33.33 -20.88
N ASN A 63 14.05 33.33 -19.90
CA ASN A 63 13.91 34.45 -18.96
C ASN A 63 15.05 34.48 -17.94
N VAL A 64 15.56 33.33 -17.54
CA VAL A 64 16.75 33.26 -16.66
C VAL A 64 17.97 33.63 -17.46
N TYR A 65 18.10 33.14 -18.69
CA TYR A 65 19.19 33.51 -19.58
C TYR A 65 19.30 35.05 -19.77
N ALA A 66 18.19 35.71 -20.05
CA ALA A 66 18.15 37.17 -20.27
C ALA A 66 18.60 38.00 -19.04
N ARG A 67 18.54 37.41 -17.85
CA ARG A 67 18.94 38.08 -16.60
C ARG A 67 20.34 37.72 -16.11
N THR A 68 20.81 36.52 -16.46
CA THR A 68 22.04 35.96 -15.86
C THR A 68 23.14 35.68 -16.88
N ASP A 69 22.79 35.73 -18.17
CA ASP A 69 23.66 35.35 -19.30
C ASP A 69 24.20 33.92 -19.21
N LYS A 70 23.47 33.05 -18.46
CA LYS A 70 23.75 31.61 -18.27
C LYS A 70 22.56 30.76 -18.69
N TYR A 71 22.85 29.64 -19.33
CA TYR A 71 21.85 28.70 -19.74
C TYR A 71 21.44 27.80 -18.59
N PHE A 72 20.18 27.87 -18.19
CA PHE A 72 19.58 27.01 -17.18
C PHE A 72 18.40 26.24 -17.78
N ILE A 73 18.28 24.97 -17.39
CA ILE A 73 17.15 24.10 -17.70
C ILE A 73 16.21 24.09 -16.50
N LYS A 74 14.91 24.24 -16.78
CA LYS A 74 13.86 23.99 -15.81
C LYS A 74 13.78 22.50 -15.49
N ARG A 75 13.98 22.15 -14.24
CA ARG A 75 13.73 20.81 -13.74
C ARG A 75 12.34 20.77 -13.15
N PHE A 76 11.54 19.82 -13.61
CA PHE A 76 10.22 19.56 -13.09
C PHE A 76 10.26 18.31 -12.25
N LEU A 77 9.49 18.31 -11.16
CA LEU A 77 9.32 17.10 -10.34
C LEU A 77 8.44 16.11 -11.12
N ASP A 78 8.95 14.93 -11.32
CA ASP A 78 8.15 13.85 -11.89
C ASP A 78 7.28 13.26 -10.77
N GLU A 79 6.00 13.62 -10.78
CA GLU A 79 5.01 13.05 -9.87
C GLU A 79 4.69 11.63 -10.34
N GLN A 80 5.23 10.65 -9.65
CA GLN A 80 5.01 9.25 -9.99
C GLN A 80 3.90 8.65 -9.13
N GLU A 81 3.01 7.93 -9.80
CA GLU A 81 1.93 7.15 -9.18
C GLU A 81 2.51 5.95 -8.45
N MET A 82 2.22 5.80 -7.15
CA MET A 82 2.46 4.57 -6.42
C MET A 82 1.39 3.53 -6.74
N ARG A 83 1.84 2.27 -6.92
CA ARG A 83 0.97 1.11 -7.02
C ARG A 83 1.07 0.33 -5.72
N VAL A 84 0.07 0.50 -4.89
CA VAL A 84 0.02 -0.15 -3.57
C VAL A 84 -0.91 -1.33 -3.63
N HIS A 85 -0.42 -2.47 -3.20
CA HIS A 85 -1.24 -3.66 -3.00
C HIS A 85 -1.37 -3.97 -1.51
N ILE A 86 -2.60 -4.22 -1.08
CA ILE A 86 -2.91 -4.71 0.27
C ILE A 86 -3.45 -6.12 0.10
N LEU A 87 -2.76 -7.09 0.68
CA LEU A 87 -3.17 -8.48 0.74
C LEU A 87 -3.58 -8.82 2.16
N LEU A 88 -4.85 -9.20 2.34
CA LEU A 88 -5.42 -9.55 3.63
C LEU A 88 -5.52 -11.07 3.76
N ASP A 89 -4.99 -11.57 4.84
CA ASP A 89 -5.15 -12.94 5.28
C ASP A 89 -6.58 -13.17 5.80
N SER A 90 -7.24 -14.20 5.31
CA SER A 90 -8.53 -14.68 5.81
C SER A 90 -8.48 -16.15 6.25
N SER A 91 -7.31 -16.60 6.70
CA SER A 91 -7.16 -17.92 7.31
C SER A 91 -7.98 -18.04 8.60
N LYS A 92 -8.26 -19.26 9.02
CA LYS A 92 -9.09 -19.54 10.19
C LYS A 92 -8.55 -18.87 11.47
N SER A 93 -7.23 -18.76 11.63
CA SER A 93 -6.56 -18.10 12.76
C SER A 93 -6.90 -16.62 12.88
N MET A 94 -7.17 -15.95 11.75
CA MET A 94 -7.64 -14.56 11.70
C MET A 94 -9.11 -14.40 12.12
N GLY A 95 -9.84 -15.51 12.38
CA GLY A 95 -11.30 -15.52 12.62
C GLY A 95 -11.72 -15.00 13.99
N GLU A 96 -10.80 -14.76 14.93
CA GLU A 96 -11.13 -14.09 16.17
C GLU A 96 -11.68 -12.69 15.90
N LYS A 97 -12.82 -12.36 16.52
CA LYS A 97 -13.59 -11.15 16.22
C LYS A 97 -12.76 -9.87 16.39
N VAL A 98 -11.93 -9.78 17.44
CA VAL A 98 -11.08 -8.60 17.72
C VAL A 98 -10.00 -8.50 16.65
N LYS A 99 -9.30 -9.58 16.38
CA LYS A 99 -8.24 -9.70 15.38
C LYS A 99 -8.75 -9.33 13.98
N TRP A 100 -9.87 -9.95 13.57
CA TRP A 100 -10.49 -9.70 12.27
C TRP A 100 -10.93 -8.26 12.08
N ASN A 101 -11.60 -7.69 13.10
CA ASN A 101 -12.03 -6.29 13.05
C ASN A 101 -10.85 -5.34 12.93
N PHE A 102 -9.78 -5.56 13.70
CA PHE A 102 -8.57 -4.74 13.63
C PHE A 102 -7.88 -4.85 12.26
N ALA A 103 -7.75 -6.07 11.73
CA ALA A 103 -7.16 -6.29 10.40
C ALA A 103 -7.94 -5.56 9.30
N ARG A 104 -9.29 -5.59 9.33
CA ARG A 104 -10.15 -4.83 8.41
C ARG A 104 -9.98 -3.32 8.57
N GLN A 105 -9.95 -2.82 9.82
CA GLN A 105 -9.73 -1.39 10.08
C GLN A 105 -8.37 -0.92 9.55
N LEU A 106 -7.33 -1.73 9.73
CA LEU A 106 -5.99 -1.45 9.23
C LEU A 106 -5.97 -1.43 7.69
N ALA A 107 -6.56 -2.45 7.04
CA ALA A 107 -6.67 -2.51 5.59
C ALA A 107 -7.45 -1.32 5.02
N ALA A 108 -8.60 -0.96 5.65
CA ALA A 108 -9.39 0.19 5.24
C ALA A 108 -8.61 1.51 5.37
N SER A 109 -7.91 1.70 6.49
CA SER A 109 -7.12 2.90 6.76
C SER A 109 -5.99 3.08 5.75
N LEU A 110 -5.23 2.03 5.48
CA LEU A 110 -4.16 2.02 4.48
C LEU A 110 -4.70 2.29 3.08
N GLY A 111 -5.80 1.64 2.69
CA GLY A 111 -6.36 1.84 1.36
C GLY A 111 -6.95 3.24 1.14
N ILE A 112 -7.58 3.83 2.16
CA ILE A 112 -8.04 5.23 2.11
C ILE A 112 -6.86 6.18 2.00
N LEU A 113 -5.78 5.92 2.74
CA LEU A 113 -4.55 6.70 2.67
C LEU A 113 -3.96 6.71 1.25
N VAL A 114 -3.91 5.55 0.59
CA VAL A 114 -3.47 5.40 -0.80
C VAL A 114 -4.36 6.20 -1.74
N LEU A 115 -5.67 6.00 -1.66
CA LEU A 115 -6.63 6.65 -2.56
C LEU A 115 -6.69 8.17 -2.38
N GLN A 116 -6.42 8.70 -1.17
CA GLN A 116 -6.35 10.14 -0.91
C GLN A 116 -5.20 10.83 -1.64
N ARG A 117 -4.14 10.10 -1.96
CA ARG A 117 -2.94 10.60 -2.63
C ARG A 117 -2.96 10.40 -4.14
N ASP A 118 -4.12 10.06 -4.69
CA ASP A 118 -4.28 9.74 -6.11
C ASP A 118 -3.42 8.57 -6.60
N ASP A 119 -2.99 7.72 -5.65
CA ASP A 119 -2.27 6.49 -5.93
C ASP A 119 -3.22 5.36 -6.34
N ARG A 120 -2.64 4.35 -6.97
CA ARG A 120 -3.39 3.15 -7.38
C ARG A 120 -3.42 2.13 -6.23
N LEU A 121 -4.63 1.83 -5.79
CA LEU A 121 -4.89 0.78 -4.82
C LEU A 121 -5.31 -0.50 -5.51
N THR A 122 -4.65 -1.60 -5.15
CA THR A 122 -5.15 -2.96 -5.34
C THR A 122 -5.37 -3.57 -3.96
N PHE A 123 -6.53 -4.15 -3.72
CA PHE A 123 -6.82 -4.90 -2.51
C PHE A 123 -7.29 -6.30 -2.89
N SER A 124 -6.73 -7.30 -2.24
CA SER A 124 -7.12 -8.70 -2.37
C SER A 124 -7.22 -9.33 -0.99
N MET A 125 -8.14 -10.26 -0.85
CA MET A 125 -8.25 -11.15 0.30
C MET A 125 -7.94 -12.58 -0.17
N VAL A 126 -7.05 -13.27 0.53
CA VAL A 126 -6.75 -14.67 0.23
C VAL A 126 -7.91 -15.51 0.72
N SER A 127 -8.66 -16.09 -0.19
CA SER A 127 -9.85 -16.89 0.12
C SER A 127 -9.99 -18.08 -0.83
N ASN A 128 -10.74 -19.09 -0.45
CA ASN A 128 -11.05 -20.23 -1.32
C ASN A 128 -11.89 -19.81 -2.54
N GLU A 129 -12.66 -18.75 -2.40
CA GLU A 129 -13.44 -18.18 -3.49
C GLU A 129 -12.60 -17.17 -4.27
N LYS A 130 -12.67 -17.22 -5.61
CA LYS A 130 -12.01 -16.24 -6.47
C LYS A 130 -12.79 -14.93 -6.48
N VAL A 131 -12.63 -14.14 -5.42
CA VAL A 131 -13.16 -12.78 -5.36
C VAL A 131 -12.28 -11.86 -6.21
N PRO A 132 -12.85 -11.10 -7.17
CA PRO A 132 -12.08 -10.16 -7.95
C PRO A 132 -11.42 -9.10 -7.06
N PRO A 133 -10.15 -8.74 -7.30
CA PRO A 133 -9.49 -7.72 -6.51
C PRO A 133 -10.14 -6.34 -6.74
N PHE A 134 -10.26 -5.57 -5.66
CA PHE A 134 -10.57 -4.15 -5.80
C PHE A 134 -9.37 -3.42 -6.43
N ARG A 135 -9.57 -2.77 -7.58
CA ARG A 135 -8.52 -2.01 -8.28
C ARG A 135 -9.05 -0.66 -8.67
N ARG A 136 -8.64 0.41 -7.98
CA ARG A 136 -9.08 1.78 -8.25
C ARG A 136 -7.95 2.77 -7.95
N LYS A 137 -8.11 3.97 -8.48
CA LYS A 137 -7.24 5.12 -8.26
C LYS A 137 -8.08 6.33 -7.87
N GLY A 138 -7.58 7.13 -6.92
CA GLY A 138 -8.12 8.44 -6.61
C GLY A 138 -9.12 8.48 -5.49
N ALA A 139 -9.23 9.67 -4.92
CA ALA A 139 -9.99 9.95 -3.70
C ALA A 139 -11.50 9.66 -3.80
N THR A 140 -12.06 9.68 -4.99
CA THR A 140 -13.49 9.40 -5.25
C THR A 140 -13.88 7.99 -4.83
N TYR A 141 -12.95 7.04 -4.87
CA TYR A 141 -13.22 5.63 -4.57
C TYR A 141 -13.10 5.26 -3.10
N ARG A 142 -12.78 6.21 -2.19
CA ARG A 142 -12.61 5.94 -0.75
C ARG A 142 -13.85 5.32 -0.10
N LYS A 143 -15.04 5.86 -0.41
CA LYS A 143 -16.29 5.34 0.14
C LYS A 143 -16.60 3.93 -0.37
N ALA A 144 -16.40 3.70 -1.68
CA ALA A 144 -16.58 2.39 -2.28
C ALA A 144 -15.62 1.36 -1.68
N PHE A 145 -14.37 1.73 -1.45
CA PHE A 145 -13.40 0.85 -0.81
C PHE A 145 -13.77 0.53 0.65
N ALA A 146 -14.16 1.55 1.43
CA ALA A 146 -14.62 1.33 2.80
C ALA A 146 -15.82 0.37 2.86
N GLN A 147 -16.74 0.47 1.90
CA GLN A 147 -17.87 -0.44 1.79
C GLN A 147 -17.40 -1.88 1.49
N VAL A 148 -16.49 -2.06 0.53
CA VAL A 148 -15.92 -3.39 0.22
C VAL A 148 -15.33 -4.04 1.47
N ILE A 149 -14.54 -3.30 2.27
CA ILE A 149 -13.96 -3.85 3.50
C ILE A 149 -15.03 -4.12 4.58
N THR A 150 -16.07 -3.31 4.64
CA THR A 150 -17.18 -3.50 5.59
C THR A 150 -17.96 -4.78 5.27
N ASP A 151 -18.15 -5.06 3.99
CA ASP A 151 -18.91 -6.21 3.50
C ASP A 151 -18.12 -7.53 3.49
N LEU A 152 -16.83 -7.51 3.87
CA LEU A 152 -16.05 -8.72 3.98
C LEU A 152 -16.62 -9.66 5.04
N ASN A 153 -16.88 -10.88 4.62
CA ASN A 153 -17.28 -11.95 5.53
C ASN A 153 -16.15 -12.30 6.51
N PRO A 154 -16.47 -12.81 7.70
CA PRO A 154 -15.47 -13.38 8.59
C PRO A 154 -14.65 -14.47 7.88
N PRO A 155 -13.37 -14.67 8.28
CA PRO A 155 -12.52 -15.69 7.69
C PRO A 155 -13.17 -17.06 7.72
N SER A 156 -13.24 -17.68 6.58
CA SER A 156 -13.65 -19.08 6.41
C SER A 156 -12.42 -19.90 6.03
N MET A 157 -12.50 -21.20 6.20
CA MET A 157 -11.37 -22.13 6.03
C MET A 157 -10.59 -21.88 4.74
N VAL A 158 -9.38 -21.30 4.89
CA VAL A 158 -8.33 -21.33 3.87
C VAL A 158 -7.26 -22.29 4.38
N ASP A 159 -6.78 -23.20 3.54
CA ASP A 159 -5.81 -24.22 3.96
C ASP A 159 -4.52 -23.57 4.49
N SER A 160 -4.00 -22.59 3.76
CA SER A 160 -2.79 -21.86 4.13
C SER A 160 -2.73 -20.54 3.38
N PHE A 161 -2.64 -19.44 4.12
CA PHE A 161 -2.41 -18.11 3.53
C PHE A 161 -1.12 -18.09 2.73
N ALA A 162 0.00 -18.56 3.30
CA ALA A 162 1.31 -18.48 2.69
C ALA A 162 1.42 -19.27 1.38
N LYS A 163 0.76 -20.42 1.27
CA LYS A 163 0.72 -21.20 0.02
C LYS A 163 -0.05 -20.49 -1.08
N ASN A 164 -1.14 -19.83 -0.74
CA ASN A 164 -2.07 -19.26 -1.70
C ASN A 164 -1.77 -17.79 -2.05
N ALA A 165 -1.13 -17.04 -1.17
CA ALA A 165 -0.88 -15.60 -1.27
C ALA A 165 -0.34 -15.16 -2.64
N ILE A 166 0.62 -15.91 -3.19
CA ILE A 166 1.28 -15.58 -4.46
C ILE A 166 0.29 -15.45 -5.62
N SER A 167 -0.77 -16.24 -5.65
CA SER A 167 -1.77 -16.22 -6.72
C SER A 167 -2.63 -14.95 -6.74
N PHE A 168 -2.64 -14.20 -5.64
CA PHE A 168 -3.38 -12.94 -5.48
C PHE A 168 -2.53 -11.71 -5.71
N LEU A 169 -1.22 -11.85 -5.95
CA LEU A 169 -0.29 -10.74 -6.11
C LEU A 169 -0.18 -10.27 -7.55
N PRO A 170 -0.32 -8.96 -7.83
CA PRO A 170 0.05 -8.37 -9.11
C PRO A 170 1.57 -8.28 -9.25
N LYS A 171 2.07 -8.35 -10.49
CA LYS A 171 3.51 -8.44 -10.78
C LYS A 171 4.31 -7.13 -10.64
N ASP A 172 3.65 -6.00 -10.37
CA ASP A 172 4.27 -4.68 -10.54
C ASP A 172 3.90 -3.66 -9.44
N SER A 173 3.74 -4.14 -8.21
CA SER A 173 3.47 -3.25 -7.08
C SER A 173 4.70 -2.43 -6.70
N THR A 174 4.51 -1.17 -6.34
CA THR A 174 5.55 -0.34 -5.72
C THR A 174 5.71 -0.74 -4.26
N VAL A 175 4.57 -0.84 -3.56
CA VAL A 175 4.49 -1.24 -2.15
C VAL A 175 3.49 -2.36 -2.01
N LEU A 176 3.84 -3.39 -1.24
CA LEU A 176 2.99 -4.50 -0.88
C LEU A 176 2.84 -4.54 0.65
N PHE A 177 1.61 -4.45 1.13
CA PHE A 177 1.25 -4.73 2.51
C PHE A 177 0.66 -6.13 2.61
N LEU A 178 1.22 -6.97 3.48
CA LEU A 178 0.64 -8.25 3.87
C LEU A 178 0.12 -8.10 5.30
N ILE A 179 -1.16 -8.34 5.50
CA ILE A 179 -1.82 -8.28 6.82
C ILE A 179 -2.20 -9.70 7.19
N THR A 180 -1.52 -10.27 8.20
CA THR A 180 -1.65 -11.67 8.63
C THR A 180 -1.24 -11.80 10.10
N ASP A 181 -1.65 -12.84 10.79
CA ASP A 181 -1.15 -13.19 12.12
C ASP A 181 0.13 -14.04 12.08
N CYS A 182 0.51 -14.52 10.90
CA CYS A 182 1.65 -15.40 10.66
C CYS A 182 1.55 -16.75 11.40
N LEU A 183 0.37 -17.20 11.81
CA LEU A 183 0.16 -18.52 12.42
C LEU A 183 0.11 -19.60 11.34
N GLU A 184 1.28 -19.86 10.77
CA GLU A 184 1.48 -20.72 9.62
C GLU A 184 2.74 -21.58 9.80
N ASP A 185 2.84 -22.65 9.03
CA ASP A 185 4.07 -23.41 8.92
C ASP A 185 5.24 -22.53 8.47
N ILE A 186 6.35 -22.62 9.20
CA ILE A 186 7.52 -21.74 8.97
C ILE A 186 8.12 -21.90 7.57
N GLU A 187 8.07 -23.10 6.98
CA GLU A 187 8.60 -23.35 5.65
C GLU A 187 7.71 -22.73 4.56
N HIS A 188 6.39 -22.67 4.80
CA HIS A 188 5.48 -21.97 3.89
C HIS A 188 5.73 -20.46 3.94
N LEU A 189 5.88 -19.87 5.13
CA LEU A 189 6.22 -18.46 5.30
C LEU A 189 7.57 -18.12 4.67
N ARG A 190 8.59 -18.94 4.90
CA ARG A 190 9.91 -18.78 4.28
C ARG A 190 9.83 -18.77 2.76
N THR A 191 9.09 -19.73 2.19
CA THR A 191 8.88 -19.83 0.74
C THR A 191 8.14 -18.61 0.20
N LEU A 192 7.11 -18.12 0.90
CA LEU A 192 6.40 -16.91 0.53
C LEU A 192 7.36 -15.71 0.50
N ILE A 193 8.06 -15.45 1.62
CA ILE A 193 8.96 -14.29 1.78
C ILE A 193 10.04 -14.26 0.69
N GLN A 194 10.62 -15.41 0.34
CA GLN A 194 11.63 -15.51 -0.73
C GLN A 194 11.10 -15.14 -2.12
N LYS A 195 9.80 -15.32 -2.36
CA LYS A 195 9.16 -15.02 -3.66
C LYS A 195 8.66 -13.59 -3.77
N LEU A 196 8.32 -12.94 -2.65
CA LEU A 196 7.72 -11.61 -2.61
C LEU A 196 8.50 -10.51 -3.37
N PRO A 197 9.86 -10.47 -3.38
CA PRO A 197 10.61 -9.44 -4.09
C PRO A 197 10.37 -9.39 -5.61
N ARG A 198 9.76 -10.43 -6.18
CA ARG A 198 9.36 -10.48 -7.59
C ARG A 198 8.10 -9.65 -7.90
N PHE A 199 7.33 -9.30 -6.87
CA PHE A 199 6.03 -8.66 -6.99
C PHE A 199 6.01 -7.20 -6.56
N ALA A 200 6.89 -6.82 -5.64
CA ALA A 200 6.96 -5.46 -5.14
C ALA A 200 8.38 -5.04 -4.79
N GLY A 201 8.65 -3.73 -4.92
CA GLY A 201 9.93 -3.14 -4.53
C GLY A 201 10.06 -2.82 -3.04
N ASP A 202 8.94 -2.65 -2.35
CA ASP A 202 8.85 -2.39 -0.90
C ASP A 202 7.79 -3.33 -0.33
N ILE A 203 8.18 -4.18 0.62
CA ILE A 203 7.32 -5.22 1.20
C ILE A 203 7.21 -4.96 2.69
N ARG A 204 5.98 -4.92 3.18
CA ARG A 204 5.65 -4.65 4.58
C ARG A 204 4.72 -5.73 5.11
N LEU A 205 5.27 -6.57 5.96
CA LEU A 205 4.52 -7.56 6.72
C LEU A 205 3.97 -6.89 7.98
N LEU A 206 2.66 -6.87 8.11
CA LEU A 206 1.93 -6.34 9.27
C LEU A 206 1.34 -7.52 10.03
N GLN A 207 2.05 -7.93 11.06
CA GLN A 207 1.60 -9.03 11.92
C GLN A 207 0.52 -8.52 12.89
N ILE A 208 -0.62 -9.21 12.92
CA ILE A 208 -1.72 -8.94 13.83
C ILE A 208 -1.66 -9.95 14.97
N VAL A 209 -1.49 -9.45 16.19
CA VAL A 209 -1.40 -10.27 17.41
C VAL A 209 -2.34 -9.69 18.44
N THR A 210 -3.09 -10.53 19.15
CA THR A 210 -3.93 -10.10 20.26
C THR A 210 -3.15 -10.05 21.58
N ASN A 211 -3.67 -9.32 22.56
CA ASN A 211 -3.04 -9.29 23.88
C ASN A 211 -3.00 -10.67 24.55
N GLU A 212 -4.01 -11.51 24.27
CA GLU A 212 -4.08 -12.87 24.78
C GLU A 212 -3.01 -13.78 24.16
N GLU A 213 -2.66 -13.56 22.92
CA GLU A 213 -1.56 -14.26 22.25
C GLU A 213 -0.18 -13.81 22.74
N LEU A 214 -0.04 -12.52 23.11
CA LEU A 214 1.21 -11.97 23.64
C LEU A 214 1.47 -12.38 25.11
N THR A 215 0.41 -12.45 25.91
CA THR A 215 0.47 -12.78 27.34
C THR A 215 -0.61 -13.81 27.68
N PRO A 216 -0.41 -15.07 27.27
CA PRO A 216 -1.39 -16.10 27.52
C PRO A 216 -1.55 -16.34 29.02
N SER A 217 -2.78 -16.14 29.53
CA SER A 217 -3.12 -16.47 30.90
C SER A 217 -3.49 -17.97 30.99
N PHE A 218 -2.53 -18.79 31.28
CA PHE A 218 -2.78 -20.21 31.52
C PHE A 218 -3.38 -20.40 32.93
N SER A 219 -4.63 -20.80 32.99
CA SER A 219 -5.28 -21.25 34.24
C SER A 219 -5.76 -22.68 34.02
N GLY A 220 -5.07 -23.63 34.65
CA GLY A 220 -5.42 -25.05 34.63
C GLY A 220 -4.25 -25.98 34.30
N ASP A 221 -4.40 -27.26 34.61
CA ASP A 221 -3.45 -28.30 34.24
C ASP A 221 -3.42 -28.47 32.73
N MET A 222 -2.30 -28.09 32.10
CA MET A 222 -2.05 -28.41 30.70
C MET A 222 -1.39 -29.79 30.60
N GLN A 223 -2.08 -30.75 30.00
CA GLN A 223 -1.42 -31.94 29.47
C GLN A 223 -0.76 -31.55 28.13
N LEU A 224 0.57 -31.67 28.08
CA LEU A 224 1.37 -31.58 26.87
C LEU A 224 1.28 -32.86 26.08
#